data_0bb95c34468c360055e9391c3d376a26
#
_entry.id   0bb95c34468c360055e9391c3d376a26
#
_cell.length_a   1.000
_cell.length_b   1.000
_cell.length_c   1.000
_cell.angle_alpha   90.00
_cell.angle_beta   90.00
_cell.angle_gamma   90.00
#
_symmetry.space_group_name_H-M   'P 1'
#
loop_
_entity.id
_entity.type
_entity.pdbx_description
1 polymer ?
#
loop_
_entity_poly.entity_id
_entity_poly.type
_entity_poly.pdbx_seq_one_letter_code
_entity_poly.pdbx_strand_id
1 'polypeptide(L)'
;MFKSIREEIQGIIERDPAVRGWLEVVVAYPSFWVMRYHRVAHWLWKRRLRVLARWIMQMARWGTGIEIHPGATIGERFFIDHGMGVVIGEMAEIGDDVTLYHGVTLGGVAPSIDSDEQRNVKRHPTLKDRVIVGSGAQILGPVIVGECARIGANAVVTRDVEPRSTMVGIPAKPVQLSGAEQGAIDRFVAYGTPLDVSDPVKADNEALRDQIAMLKARLNAIEFSLQSTGEGTPAPVPAGSDPAPRPAKRAGD
;
A
#
# COMPACT_ATOMS: atom_id res chain seq x y z
N MET A 1 31.54 6.49 2.55
CA MET A 1 31.22 5.09 2.29
C MET A 1 31.13 4.27 3.59
N PHE A 2 32.16 4.18 4.42
CA PHE A 2 32.09 3.39 5.67
C PHE A 2 31.13 3.96 6.72
N LYS A 3 30.98 5.28 6.83
CA LYS A 3 30.03 5.92 7.73
C LYS A 3 28.59 5.53 7.39
N SER A 4 28.22 5.57 6.12
CA SER A 4 26.90 5.18 5.61
C SER A 4 26.56 3.70 5.89
N ILE A 5 27.53 2.77 5.76
CA ILE A 5 27.31 1.36 6.06
C ILE A 5 27.01 1.15 7.55
N ARG A 6 27.76 1.82 8.43
CA ARG A 6 27.54 1.72 9.87
C ARG A 6 26.18 2.28 10.29
N GLU A 7 25.79 3.42 9.72
CA GLU A 7 24.51 4.06 9.97
C GLU A 7 23.35 3.17 9.48
N GLU A 8 23.51 2.47 8.37
CA GLU A 8 22.52 1.55 7.83
C GLU A 8 22.35 0.31 8.73
N ILE A 9 23.46 -0.32 9.15
CA ILE A 9 23.43 -1.43 10.11
C ILE A 9 22.78 -0.99 11.42
N GLN A 10 23.16 0.16 11.93
CA GLN A 10 22.59 0.71 13.15
C GLN A 10 21.07 0.95 13.00
N GLY A 11 20.64 1.51 11.86
CA GLY A 11 19.24 1.73 11.57
C GLY A 11 18.40 0.44 11.47
N ILE A 12 19.00 -0.70 11.08
CA ILE A 12 18.35 -2.00 11.10
C ILE A 12 18.21 -2.50 12.56
N ILE A 13 19.31 -2.43 13.34
CA ILE A 13 19.33 -2.86 14.75
C ILE A 13 18.31 -2.06 15.58
N GLU A 14 18.13 -0.77 15.32
CA GLU A 14 17.18 0.09 16.04
C GLU A 14 15.71 -0.24 15.73
N ARG A 15 15.43 -0.79 14.53
CA ARG A 15 14.06 -1.02 14.05
C ARG A 15 13.59 -2.48 14.15
N ASP A 16 14.51 -3.41 14.24
CA ASP A 16 14.18 -4.83 14.38
C ASP A 16 14.65 -5.36 15.75
N PRO A 17 13.71 -5.60 16.69
CA PRO A 17 14.04 -6.12 18.02
C PRO A 17 14.58 -7.55 18.00
N ALA A 18 14.46 -8.28 16.88
CA ALA A 18 15.00 -9.64 16.75
C ALA A 18 16.52 -9.64 16.53
N VAL A 19 17.09 -8.54 16.03
CA VAL A 19 18.53 -8.41 15.74
C VAL A 19 19.36 -8.35 17.05
N ARG A 20 20.36 -9.20 17.13
CA ARG A 20 21.26 -9.26 18.29
C ARG A 20 22.64 -8.67 18.03
N GLY A 21 22.97 -8.33 16.79
CA GLY A 21 24.28 -7.73 16.48
C GLY A 21 24.52 -7.47 15.01
N TRP A 22 25.55 -6.68 14.73
CA TRP A 22 25.90 -6.24 13.37
C TRP A 22 26.23 -7.40 12.43
N LEU A 23 26.80 -8.51 12.97
CA LEU A 23 27.16 -9.68 12.16
C LEU A 23 25.91 -10.35 11.59
N GLU A 24 24.84 -10.43 12.38
CA GLU A 24 23.56 -10.99 11.96
C GLU A 24 22.96 -10.16 10.82
N VAL A 25 23.03 -8.83 10.91
CA VAL A 25 22.58 -7.94 9.82
C VAL A 25 23.32 -8.22 8.53
N VAL A 26 24.64 -8.35 8.59
CA VAL A 26 25.47 -8.58 7.41
C VAL A 26 25.25 -9.98 6.80
N VAL A 27 25.00 -10.99 7.62
CA VAL A 27 24.87 -12.37 7.13
C VAL A 27 23.44 -12.72 6.73
N ALA A 28 22.44 -12.26 7.47
CA ALA A 28 21.07 -12.78 7.38
C ALA A 28 20.04 -11.76 6.81
N TYR A 29 20.35 -10.47 6.73
CA TYR A 29 19.37 -9.47 6.31
C TYR A 29 19.40 -9.18 4.80
N PRO A 30 18.35 -9.58 4.04
CA PRO A 30 18.25 -9.31 2.60
C PRO A 30 18.28 -7.82 2.26
N SER A 31 17.70 -6.97 3.13
CA SER A 31 17.67 -5.52 2.95
C SER A 31 19.07 -4.90 2.90
N PHE A 32 20.00 -5.38 3.75
CA PHE A 32 21.38 -4.92 3.72
C PHE A 32 22.04 -5.19 2.35
N TRP A 33 21.86 -6.40 1.82
CA TRP A 33 22.47 -6.78 0.54
C TRP A 33 21.83 -6.09 -0.65
N VAL A 34 20.50 -6.05 -0.73
CA VAL A 34 19.81 -5.39 -1.85
C VAL A 34 20.21 -3.92 -1.96
N MET A 35 20.39 -3.23 -0.83
CA MET A 35 20.85 -1.85 -0.83
C MET A 35 22.29 -1.70 -1.31
N ARG A 36 23.19 -2.64 -1.02
CA ARG A 36 24.56 -2.66 -1.60
C ARG A 36 24.52 -2.79 -3.11
N TYR A 37 23.76 -3.75 -3.62
CA TYR A 37 23.54 -3.94 -5.06
C TYR A 37 22.92 -2.69 -5.70
N HIS A 38 21.90 -2.11 -5.06
CA HIS A 38 21.23 -0.94 -5.58
C HIS A 38 22.17 0.28 -5.66
N ARG A 39 22.98 0.56 -4.66
CA ARG A 39 23.94 1.70 -4.68
C ARG A 39 24.90 1.60 -5.90
N VAL A 40 25.41 0.39 -6.17
CA VAL A 40 26.28 0.14 -7.34
C VAL A 40 25.49 0.28 -8.64
N ALA A 41 24.32 -0.36 -8.73
CA ALA A 41 23.49 -0.33 -9.92
C ALA A 41 22.97 1.07 -10.26
N HIS A 42 22.58 1.86 -9.27
CA HIS A 42 22.16 3.25 -9.43
C HIS A 42 23.29 4.14 -9.96
N TRP A 43 24.50 3.96 -9.46
CA TRP A 43 25.68 4.66 -9.97
C TRP A 43 25.95 4.32 -11.45
N LEU A 44 25.85 3.04 -11.84
CA LEU A 44 25.97 2.62 -13.25
C LEU A 44 24.82 3.16 -14.11
N TRP A 45 23.59 3.19 -13.57
CA TRP A 45 22.42 3.75 -14.22
C TRP A 45 22.63 5.23 -14.58
N LYS A 46 23.11 6.03 -13.64
CA LYS A 46 23.46 7.44 -13.87
C LYS A 46 24.56 7.63 -14.92
N ARG A 47 25.41 6.62 -15.14
CA ARG A 47 26.42 6.58 -16.21
C ARG A 47 25.93 5.98 -17.53
N ARG A 48 24.63 5.78 -17.65
CA ARG A 48 24.00 5.22 -18.84
C ARG A 48 24.37 3.75 -19.15
N LEU A 49 25.02 3.05 -18.24
CA LEU A 49 25.30 1.61 -18.33
C LEU A 49 24.07 0.79 -17.92
N ARG A 50 22.94 1.05 -18.60
CA ARG A 50 21.62 0.61 -18.20
C ARG A 50 21.45 -0.91 -18.11
N VAL A 51 21.98 -1.63 -19.11
CA VAL A 51 21.88 -3.09 -19.18
C VAL A 51 22.60 -3.72 -17.99
N LEU A 52 23.84 -3.29 -17.70
CA LEU A 52 24.62 -3.79 -16.58
C LEU A 52 23.95 -3.47 -15.24
N ALA A 53 23.44 -2.25 -15.07
CA ALA A 53 22.70 -1.87 -13.88
C ALA A 53 21.48 -2.75 -13.64
N ARG A 54 20.69 -3.03 -14.69
CA ARG A 54 19.53 -3.92 -14.62
C ARG A 54 19.92 -5.36 -14.29
N TRP A 55 21.01 -5.84 -14.89
CA TRP A 55 21.50 -7.19 -14.64
C TRP A 55 21.94 -7.37 -13.18
N ILE A 56 22.66 -6.40 -12.60
CA ILE A 56 23.05 -6.40 -11.19
C ILE A 56 21.80 -6.47 -10.29
N MET A 57 20.77 -5.68 -10.58
CA MET A 57 19.53 -5.72 -9.79
C MET A 57 18.76 -7.02 -9.97
N GLN A 58 18.85 -7.67 -11.14
CA GLN A 58 18.27 -9.00 -11.34
C GLN A 58 18.98 -10.07 -10.47
N MET A 59 20.30 -9.99 -10.33
CA MET A 59 21.06 -10.86 -9.41
C MET A 59 20.62 -10.62 -7.96
N ALA A 60 20.48 -9.34 -7.57
CA ALA A 60 19.99 -8.97 -6.25
C ALA A 60 18.59 -9.56 -5.98
N ARG A 61 17.67 -9.47 -6.95
CA ARG A 61 16.33 -10.06 -6.86
C ARG A 61 16.36 -11.57 -6.62
N TRP A 62 17.21 -12.30 -7.35
CA TRP A 62 17.32 -13.75 -7.16
C TRP A 62 17.84 -14.13 -5.77
N GLY A 63 18.77 -13.34 -5.22
CA GLY A 63 19.32 -13.61 -3.90
C GLY A 63 18.47 -13.13 -2.73
N THR A 64 17.62 -12.12 -2.94
CA THR A 64 16.90 -11.44 -1.84
C THR A 64 15.38 -11.52 -1.93
N GLY A 65 14.82 -11.84 -3.10
CA GLY A 65 13.39 -11.77 -3.37
C GLY A 65 12.85 -10.33 -3.49
N ILE A 66 13.73 -9.32 -3.53
CA ILE A 66 13.39 -7.89 -3.58
C ILE A 66 13.73 -7.34 -4.96
N GLU A 67 12.77 -6.71 -5.62
CA GLU A 67 12.96 -6.04 -6.89
C GLU A 67 13.05 -4.53 -6.70
N ILE A 68 14.20 -3.93 -7.03
CA ILE A 68 14.37 -2.48 -7.06
C ILE A 68 14.90 -2.09 -8.43
N HIS A 69 14.20 -1.17 -9.10
CA HIS A 69 14.72 -0.64 -10.35
C HIS A 69 15.94 0.25 -10.09
N PRO A 70 17.05 0.12 -10.85
CA PRO A 70 18.26 0.89 -10.60
C PRO A 70 18.10 2.40 -10.77
N GLY A 71 17.02 2.86 -11.41
CA GLY A 71 16.67 4.27 -11.54
C GLY A 71 16.04 4.88 -10.28
N ALA A 72 15.51 4.08 -9.37
CA ALA A 72 14.91 4.57 -8.14
C ALA A 72 15.89 5.39 -7.29
N THR A 73 15.41 6.46 -6.69
CA THR A 73 16.20 7.29 -5.77
C THR A 73 15.83 6.92 -4.34
N ILE A 74 16.81 6.50 -3.55
CA ILE A 74 16.59 6.01 -2.18
C ILE A 74 17.52 6.74 -1.22
N GLY A 75 16.96 7.33 -0.19
CA GLY A 75 17.64 8.07 0.87
C GLY A 75 18.48 7.19 1.80
N GLU A 76 18.84 7.75 2.94
CA GLU A 76 19.67 7.10 3.95
C GLU A 76 18.79 6.28 4.93
N ARG A 77 19.39 5.28 5.54
CA ARG A 77 18.77 4.39 6.55
C ARG A 77 17.42 3.79 6.12
N PHE A 78 17.25 3.59 4.81
CA PHE A 78 16.12 2.86 4.27
C PHE A 78 16.15 1.40 4.72
N PHE A 79 15.05 0.89 5.21
CA PHE A 79 14.93 -0.46 5.74
C PHE A 79 13.78 -1.23 5.06
N ILE A 80 14.05 -2.47 4.67
CA ILE A 80 13.04 -3.41 4.19
C ILE A 80 13.01 -4.58 5.15
N ASP A 81 11.91 -4.74 5.87
CA ASP A 81 11.73 -5.87 6.78
C ASP A 81 11.15 -7.08 6.03
N HIS A 82 11.75 -8.26 6.25
CA HIS A 82 11.49 -9.52 5.54
C HIS A 82 11.77 -9.48 4.03
N GLY A 83 11.28 -8.50 3.32
CA GLY A 83 11.63 -8.11 1.95
C GLY A 83 11.02 -8.92 0.82
N MET A 84 10.62 -10.16 1.01
CA MET A 84 10.10 -11.00 -0.07
C MET A 84 8.93 -10.33 -0.80
N GLY A 85 9.02 -10.24 -2.13
CA GLY A 85 7.96 -9.70 -2.98
C GLY A 85 7.85 -8.17 -2.99
N VAL A 86 8.79 -7.44 -2.39
CA VAL A 86 8.87 -5.98 -2.54
C VAL A 86 9.24 -5.61 -3.97
N VAL A 87 8.51 -4.63 -4.54
CA VAL A 87 8.76 -4.10 -5.89
C VAL A 87 8.84 -2.59 -5.85
N ILE A 88 9.96 -2.02 -6.28
CA ILE A 88 10.20 -0.57 -6.34
C ILE A 88 10.47 -0.15 -7.78
N GLY A 89 9.57 0.65 -8.35
CA GLY A 89 9.61 1.11 -9.74
C GLY A 89 10.67 2.15 -10.04
N GLU A 90 10.93 2.38 -11.34
CA GLU A 90 12.02 3.20 -11.88
C GLU A 90 12.12 4.61 -11.31
N MET A 91 10.98 5.30 -11.20
CA MET A 91 10.91 6.71 -10.80
C MET A 91 10.44 6.88 -9.35
N ALA A 92 10.47 5.81 -8.55
CA ALA A 92 10.18 5.92 -7.14
C ALA A 92 11.25 6.77 -6.45
N GLU A 93 10.79 7.66 -5.58
CA GLU A 93 11.64 8.48 -4.73
C GLU A 93 11.33 8.17 -3.29
N ILE A 94 12.34 7.81 -2.53
CA ILE A 94 12.20 7.37 -1.14
C ILE A 94 13.12 8.23 -0.29
N GLY A 95 12.56 8.89 0.71
CA GLY A 95 13.27 9.73 1.67
C GLY A 95 14.12 8.94 2.66
N ASP A 96 14.54 9.62 3.70
CA ASP A 96 15.35 9.04 4.77
C ASP A 96 14.49 8.30 5.81
N ASP A 97 15.05 7.29 6.46
CA ASP A 97 14.41 6.53 7.54
C ASP A 97 13.09 5.85 7.16
N VAL A 98 12.85 5.62 5.89
CA VAL A 98 11.64 4.92 5.42
C VAL A 98 11.75 3.43 5.71
N THR A 99 10.64 2.83 6.14
CA THR A 99 10.52 1.38 6.37
C THR A 99 9.44 0.78 5.48
N LEU A 100 9.79 -0.27 4.75
CA LEU A 100 8.82 -1.09 4.00
C LEU A 100 8.81 -2.51 4.57
N TYR A 101 7.63 -3.13 4.57
CA TYR A 101 7.49 -4.56 4.85
C TYR A 101 7.41 -5.39 3.57
N HIS A 102 7.44 -6.71 3.70
CA HIS A 102 7.32 -7.63 2.57
C HIS A 102 6.08 -7.38 1.73
N GLY A 103 6.14 -7.73 0.44
CA GLY A 103 5.02 -7.63 -0.50
C GLY A 103 4.60 -6.21 -0.89
N VAL A 104 5.29 -5.17 -0.41
CA VAL A 104 4.99 -3.77 -0.76
C VAL A 104 5.34 -3.50 -2.22
N THR A 105 4.44 -2.81 -2.93
CA THR A 105 4.69 -2.33 -4.30
C THR A 105 4.65 -0.81 -4.37
N LEU A 106 5.72 -0.21 -4.87
CA LEU A 106 5.78 1.18 -5.31
C LEU A 106 5.72 1.22 -6.84
N GLY A 107 4.51 1.24 -7.40
CA GLY A 107 4.23 0.96 -8.80
C GLY A 107 3.55 2.10 -9.56
N GLY A 108 3.34 1.88 -10.86
CA GLY A 108 2.47 2.71 -11.70
C GLY A 108 1.01 2.24 -11.60
N VAL A 109 0.06 3.10 -12.05
CA VAL A 109 -1.39 2.81 -11.96
C VAL A 109 -1.84 1.83 -13.03
N ALA A 110 -1.34 1.96 -14.24
CA ALA A 110 -1.80 1.14 -15.37
C ALA A 110 -0.65 0.81 -16.32
N PRO A 111 -0.69 -0.37 -16.96
CA PRO A 111 0.15 -0.61 -18.13
C PRO A 111 -0.28 0.35 -19.23
N SER A 112 0.69 1.01 -19.85
CA SER A 112 0.43 1.82 -21.03
C SER A 112 0.15 0.92 -22.22
N ILE A 113 -0.89 1.23 -22.97
CA ILE A 113 -1.12 0.65 -24.29
C ILE A 113 -0.03 1.17 -25.24
N ASP A 114 0.42 2.41 -25.02
CA ASP A 114 1.58 3.00 -25.68
C ASP A 114 2.68 3.32 -24.65
N SER A 115 3.72 2.46 -24.62
CA SER A 115 4.80 2.58 -23.63
C SER A 115 5.67 3.82 -23.84
N ASP A 116 5.67 4.40 -25.06
CA ASP A 116 6.48 5.57 -25.36
C ASP A 116 5.93 6.83 -24.71
N GLU A 117 4.61 6.95 -24.57
CA GLU A 117 3.97 8.08 -23.88
C GLU A 117 4.30 8.13 -22.38
N GLN A 118 4.65 7.00 -21.77
CA GLN A 118 5.03 6.93 -20.36
C GLN A 118 6.54 7.06 -20.11
N ARG A 119 7.35 7.11 -21.16
CA ARG A 119 8.79 7.33 -21.00
C ARG A 119 9.05 8.74 -20.48
N ASN A 120 9.87 8.84 -19.42
CA ASN A 120 10.26 10.09 -18.77
C ASN A 120 9.09 10.86 -18.08
N VAL A 121 7.90 10.27 -17.95
CA VAL A 121 6.80 10.82 -17.16
C VAL A 121 6.80 10.18 -15.78
N LYS A 122 6.73 11.01 -14.73
CA LYS A 122 6.63 10.51 -13.34
C LYS A 122 5.38 9.63 -13.19
N ARG A 123 5.57 8.34 -12.87
CA ARG A 123 4.49 7.35 -12.73
C ARG A 123 4.59 6.50 -11.47
N HIS A 124 5.63 6.70 -10.66
CA HIS A 124 5.87 5.97 -9.42
C HIS A 124 5.83 6.92 -8.23
N PRO A 125 5.50 6.43 -7.03
CA PRO A 125 5.30 7.28 -5.87
C PRO A 125 6.56 7.95 -5.35
N THR A 126 6.33 9.00 -4.55
CA THR A 126 7.34 9.66 -3.74
C THR A 126 6.97 9.48 -2.27
N LEU A 127 7.82 8.81 -1.50
CA LEU A 127 7.69 8.66 -0.06
C LEU A 127 8.62 9.67 0.62
N LYS A 128 8.07 10.50 1.50
CA LYS A 128 8.86 11.43 2.31
C LYS A 128 9.53 10.71 3.48
N ASP A 129 10.28 11.44 4.29
CA ASP A 129 11.05 10.88 5.38
C ASP A 129 10.17 10.18 6.43
N ARG A 130 10.71 9.12 7.05
CA ARG A 130 10.09 8.40 8.15
C ARG A 130 8.72 7.78 7.83
N VAL A 131 8.40 7.58 6.56
CA VAL A 131 7.21 6.84 6.13
C VAL A 131 7.37 5.37 6.49
N ILE A 132 6.27 4.76 6.95
CA ILE A 132 6.19 3.33 7.23
C ILE A 132 5.09 2.72 6.39
N VAL A 133 5.43 1.65 5.65
CA VAL A 133 4.50 0.97 4.75
C VAL A 133 4.34 -0.48 5.18
N GLY A 134 3.15 -0.82 5.63
CA GLY A 134 2.79 -2.17 6.10
C GLY A 134 2.83 -3.22 5.00
N SER A 135 2.87 -4.49 5.41
CA SER A 135 3.03 -5.65 4.52
C SER A 135 1.94 -5.70 3.44
N GLY A 136 2.35 -6.01 2.21
CA GLY A 136 1.43 -6.17 1.08
C GLY A 136 0.80 -4.89 0.56
N ALA A 137 1.08 -3.72 1.13
CA ALA A 137 0.49 -2.47 0.68
C ALA A 137 0.93 -2.10 -0.74
N GLN A 138 0.01 -1.54 -1.52
CA GLN A 138 0.23 -1.14 -2.91
C GLN A 138 0.10 0.39 -3.01
N ILE A 139 1.19 1.08 -3.31
CA ILE A 139 1.19 2.53 -3.53
C ILE A 139 1.40 2.76 -5.02
N LEU A 140 0.36 3.25 -5.68
CA LEU A 140 0.27 3.24 -7.13
C LEU A 140 0.10 4.66 -7.71
N GLY A 141 0.91 4.95 -8.71
CA GLY A 141 0.90 6.24 -9.40
C GLY A 141 1.90 7.25 -8.85
N PRO A 142 1.93 8.47 -9.41
CA PRO A 142 2.85 9.53 -9.01
C PRO A 142 2.40 10.24 -7.72
N VAL A 143 1.88 9.47 -6.77
CA VAL A 143 1.36 9.97 -5.50
C VAL A 143 2.47 10.36 -4.53
N ILE A 144 2.21 11.30 -3.66
CA ILE A 144 3.12 11.74 -2.60
C ILE A 144 2.60 11.21 -1.27
N VAL A 145 3.45 10.45 -0.58
CA VAL A 145 3.20 10.02 0.80
C VAL A 145 3.97 10.95 1.74
N GLY A 146 3.24 11.71 2.53
CA GLY A 146 3.77 12.75 3.42
C GLY A 146 4.66 12.20 4.53
N GLU A 147 5.48 13.07 5.08
CA GLU A 147 6.45 12.74 6.14
C GLU A 147 5.77 12.09 7.36
N CYS A 148 6.39 11.05 7.91
CA CYS A 148 5.87 10.29 9.06
C CYS A 148 4.50 9.64 8.81
N ALA A 149 4.00 9.58 7.58
CA ALA A 149 2.75 8.89 7.28
C ALA A 149 2.90 7.37 7.46
N ARG A 150 1.79 6.71 7.75
CA ARG A 150 1.71 5.26 7.95
C ARG A 150 0.70 4.65 6.99
N ILE A 151 1.11 3.62 6.29
CA ILE A 151 0.24 2.88 5.40
C ILE A 151 0.01 1.50 6.01
N GLY A 152 -1.24 1.17 6.27
CA GLY A 152 -1.62 -0.11 6.85
C GLY A 152 -1.35 -1.29 5.89
N ALA A 153 -1.27 -2.49 6.45
CA ALA A 153 -1.05 -3.71 5.67
C ALA A 153 -2.16 -3.90 4.62
N ASN A 154 -1.77 -4.35 3.43
CA ASN A 154 -2.66 -4.58 2.27
C ASN A 154 -3.48 -3.35 1.82
N ALA A 155 -3.14 -2.15 2.26
CA ALA A 155 -3.81 -0.95 1.78
C ALA A 155 -3.44 -0.63 0.33
N VAL A 156 -4.40 -0.09 -0.44
CA VAL A 156 -4.17 0.34 -1.83
C VAL A 156 -4.29 1.86 -1.91
N VAL A 157 -3.15 2.53 -2.02
CA VAL A 157 -3.02 3.98 -2.05
C VAL A 157 -2.90 4.46 -3.49
N THR A 158 -3.86 5.29 -3.93
CA THR A 158 -3.92 5.87 -5.29
C THR A 158 -4.08 7.39 -5.27
N ARG A 159 -3.93 8.02 -4.11
CA ARG A 159 -4.01 9.48 -3.91
C ARG A 159 -2.93 9.92 -2.93
N ASP A 160 -2.62 11.19 -2.94
CA ASP A 160 -1.68 11.77 -1.99
C ASP A 160 -2.11 11.53 -0.55
N VAL A 161 -1.12 11.36 0.32
CA VAL A 161 -1.27 11.05 1.73
C VAL A 161 -0.67 12.19 2.54
N GLU A 162 -1.49 12.78 3.42
CA GLU A 162 -1.06 13.88 4.29
C GLU A 162 0.05 13.43 5.27
N PRO A 163 0.97 14.34 5.62
CA PRO A 163 1.97 14.05 6.64
C PRO A 163 1.34 13.58 7.96
N ARG A 164 1.98 12.62 8.64
CA ARG A 164 1.58 12.09 9.96
C ARG A 164 0.19 11.43 9.97
N SER A 165 -0.39 11.14 8.82
CA SER A 165 -1.66 10.44 8.72
C SER A 165 -1.47 8.92 8.63
N THR A 166 -2.50 8.18 8.99
CA THR A 166 -2.56 6.72 8.81
C THR A 166 -3.61 6.39 7.77
N MET A 167 -3.24 5.61 6.77
CA MET A 167 -4.11 5.18 5.68
C MET A 167 -4.34 3.66 5.74
N VAL A 168 -5.59 3.22 5.60
CA VAL A 168 -5.95 1.79 5.60
C VAL A 168 -7.03 1.48 4.57
N GLY A 169 -7.11 0.23 4.15
CA GLY A 169 -8.20 -0.29 3.31
C GLY A 169 -7.95 -0.24 1.81
N ILE A 170 -8.94 -0.67 1.03
CA ILE A 170 -8.94 -0.75 -0.44
C ILE A 170 -10.23 -0.14 -0.99
N PRO A 171 -10.19 1.07 -1.61
CA PRO A 171 -9.07 2.00 -1.65
C PRO A 171 -8.73 2.56 -0.27
N ALA A 172 -7.47 2.96 -0.05
CA ALA A 172 -7.02 3.46 1.23
C ALA A 172 -7.72 4.77 1.61
N LYS A 173 -8.18 4.83 2.87
CA LYS A 173 -8.82 6.00 3.48
C LYS A 173 -8.06 6.41 4.75
N PRO A 174 -8.03 7.71 5.09
CA PRO A 174 -7.42 8.15 6.34
C PRO A 174 -8.21 7.64 7.54
N VAL A 175 -7.50 7.18 8.55
CA VAL A 175 -8.09 6.82 9.83
C VAL A 175 -8.24 8.08 10.67
N GLN A 176 -9.45 8.35 11.14
CA GLN A 176 -9.69 9.39 12.14
C GLN A 176 -9.36 8.82 13.52
N LEU A 177 -8.25 9.25 14.09
CA LEU A 177 -7.87 8.89 15.45
C LEU A 177 -8.52 9.87 16.42
N SER A 178 -9.16 9.35 17.46
CA SER A 178 -9.63 10.18 18.58
C SER A 178 -8.43 10.78 19.33
N GLY A 179 -8.58 11.99 19.89
CA GLY A 179 -7.46 12.75 20.47
C GLY A 179 -6.65 12.04 21.57
N ALA A 180 -7.18 10.94 22.17
CA ALA A 180 -6.46 10.10 23.12
C ALA A 180 -5.48 9.12 22.44
N GLU A 181 -5.67 8.82 21.15
CA GLU A 181 -4.90 7.85 20.38
C GLU A 181 -3.72 8.49 19.63
N GLN A 182 -3.70 9.83 19.55
CA GLN A 182 -2.61 10.56 18.92
C GLN A 182 -1.24 10.24 19.55
N GLY A 183 -1.19 9.96 20.87
CA GLY A 183 0.01 9.54 21.59
C GLY A 183 0.42 8.06 21.38
N ALA A 184 -0.51 7.24 20.86
CA ALA A 184 -0.24 5.83 20.55
C ALA A 184 0.37 5.66 19.13
N ILE A 185 0.33 6.69 18.29
CA ILE A 185 0.92 6.70 16.95
C ILE A 185 2.45 6.50 16.99
N ASP A 186 3.10 6.91 18.09
CA ASP A 186 4.54 6.68 18.29
C ASP A 186 4.89 5.21 18.59
N ARG A 187 3.89 4.38 18.90
CA ARG A 187 4.09 2.92 19.02
C ARG A 187 3.79 2.26 17.69
N PHE A 188 4.84 1.88 17.03
CA PHE A 188 4.80 1.14 15.78
C PHE A 188 4.10 -0.22 15.97
N VAL A 189 3.05 -0.48 15.19
CA VAL A 189 2.46 -1.80 15.02
C VAL A 189 2.86 -2.30 13.64
N ALA A 190 3.87 -3.17 13.62
CA ALA A 190 4.56 -3.63 12.39
C ALA A 190 3.63 -4.35 11.39
N TYR A 191 2.58 -4.99 11.86
CA TYR A 191 1.76 -5.90 11.06
C TYR A 191 0.32 -5.46 10.85
N GLY A 192 -0.01 -4.21 11.09
CA GLY A 192 -1.37 -3.76 10.84
C GLY A 192 -1.70 -2.42 11.48
N THR A 193 -2.97 -2.07 11.38
CA THR A 193 -3.58 -1.02 12.18
C THR A 193 -3.51 -1.39 13.66
N PRO A 194 -3.32 -0.42 14.58
CA PRO A 194 -3.50 -0.67 16.01
C PRO A 194 -4.82 -1.42 16.25
N LEU A 195 -4.82 -2.37 17.18
CA LEU A 195 -5.98 -3.24 17.45
C LEU A 195 -7.27 -2.44 17.80
N ASP A 196 -7.11 -1.19 18.21
CA ASP A 196 -8.20 -0.30 18.62
C ASP A 196 -8.66 0.68 17.53
N VAL A 197 -8.06 0.62 16.33
CA VAL A 197 -8.51 1.47 15.21
C VAL A 197 -9.71 0.81 14.55
N SER A 198 -10.86 1.45 14.64
CA SER A 198 -12.07 0.99 13.93
C SER A 198 -11.80 0.96 12.43
N ASP A 199 -12.01 -0.20 11.81
CA ASP A 199 -11.97 -0.34 10.36
C ASP A 199 -12.96 0.64 9.72
N PRO A 200 -12.51 1.60 8.87
CA PRO A 200 -13.40 2.56 8.21
C PRO A 200 -14.51 1.87 7.39
N VAL A 201 -14.23 0.70 6.81
CA VAL A 201 -15.20 -0.09 6.07
C VAL A 201 -16.24 -0.68 7.02
N LYS A 202 -15.84 -1.07 8.24
CA LYS A 202 -16.77 -1.56 9.25
C LYS A 202 -17.69 -0.44 9.74
N ALA A 203 -17.15 0.75 10.01
CA ALA A 203 -17.93 1.93 10.41
C ALA A 203 -18.92 2.35 9.30
N ASP A 204 -18.48 2.40 8.03
CA ASP A 204 -19.35 2.68 6.89
C ASP A 204 -20.46 1.62 6.75
N ASN A 205 -20.16 0.34 6.95
CA ASN A 205 -21.12 -0.75 6.91
C ASN A 205 -22.12 -0.70 8.06
N GLU A 206 -21.70 -0.33 9.27
CA GLU A 206 -22.61 -0.14 10.40
C GLU A 206 -23.58 1.03 10.14
N ALA A 207 -23.08 2.16 9.66
CA ALA A 207 -23.90 3.30 9.28
C ALA A 207 -24.92 2.96 8.18
N LEU A 208 -24.51 2.19 7.16
CA LEU A 208 -25.41 1.71 6.10
C LEU A 208 -26.49 0.76 6.64
N ARG A 209 -26.14 -0.13 7.57
CA ARG A 209 -27.11 -1.03 8.22
C ARG A 209 -28.15 -0.26 9.01
N ASP A 210 -27.76 0.78 9.72
CA ASP A 210 -28.65 1.65 10.48
C ASP A 210 -29.61 2.42 9.55
N GLN A 211 -29.11 2.92 8.41
CA GLN A 211 -29.94 3.55 7.38
C GLN A 211 -30.96 2.58 6.78
N ILE A 212 -30.53 1.35 6.48
CA ILE A 212 -31.43 0.30 5.98
C ILE A 212 -32.50 -0.05 7.01
N ALA A 213 -32.15 -0.16 8.29
CA ALA A 213 -33.09 -0.41 9.36
C ALA A 213 -34.13 0.72 9.50
N MET A 214 -33.68 1.97 9.43
CA MET A 214 -34.57 3.14 9.47
C MET A 214 -35.51 3.18 8.25
N LEU A 215 -35.01 2.89 7.04
CA LEU A 215 -35.82 2.86 5.83
C LEU A 215 -36.88 1.74 5.90
N LYS A 216 -36.51 0.55 6.39
CA LYS A 216 -37.45 -0.55 6.61
C LYS A 216 -38.56 -0.19 7.61
N ALA A 217 -38.19 0.47 8.72
CA ALA A 217 -39.18 0.94 9.71
C ALA A 217 -40.16 1.95 9.10
N ARG A 218 -39.67 2.89 8.27
CA ARG A 218 -40.51 3.84 7.54
C ARG A 218 -41.46 3.15 6.55
N LEU A 219 -40.96 2.16 5.81
CA LEU A 219 -41.73 1.40 4.84
C LEU A 219 -42.90 0.65 5.55
N ASN A 220 -42.61 -0.05 6.65
CA ASN A 220 -43.59 -0.74 7.44
C ASN A 220 -44.65 0.21 8.01
N ALA A 221 -44.25 1.42 8.44
CA ALA A 221 -45.19 2.43 8.92
C ALA A 221 -46.13 2.95 7.81
N ILE A 222 -45.62 3.14 6.59
CA ILE A 222 -46.44 3.50 5.41
C ILE A 222 -47.38 2.38 5.04
N GLU A 223 -46.93 1.14 4.98
CA GLU A 223 -47.77 -0.03 4.69
C GLU A 223 -48.89 -0.17 5.72
N PHE A 224 -48.57 0.01 7.00
CA PHE A 224 -49.60 -0.04 8.05
C PHE A 224 -50.62 1.11 7.89
N SER A 225 -50.19 2.32 7.54
CA SER A 225 -51.07 3.46 7.34
C SER A 225 -52.00 3.26 6.11
N LEU A 226 -51.50 2.69 5.03
CA LEU A 226 -52.30 2.33 3.83
C LEU A 226 -53.35 1.24 4.12
N GLN A 227 -52.98 0.25 4.91
CA GLN A 227 -53.94 -0.80 5.32
C GLN A 227 -55.03 -0.26 6.24
N SER A 228 -54.69 0.75 7.09
CA SER A 228 -55.67 1.35 8.01
C SER A 228 -56.61 2.35 7.33
N THR A 229 -56.27 2.90 6.18
CA THR A 229 -57.10 3.84 5.41
C THR A 229 -58.03 3.20 4.42
N GLY A 230 -58.04 1.84 4.32
CA GLY A 230 -59.04 1.09 3.49
C GLY A 230 -58.84 1.24 1.96
N GLU A 231 -57.80 1.86 1.51
CA GLU A 231 -57.46 1.92 0.08
C GLU A 231 -56.75 0.61 -0.31
N GLY A 232 -57.41 -0.11 -1.21
CA GLY A 232 -57.12 -1.49 -1.59
C GLY A 232 -55.64 -1.80 -1.79
N THR A 233 -55.26 -2.95 -1.28
CA THR A 233 -53.92 -3.54 -1.44
C THR A 233 -53.50 -3.57 -2.91
N PRO A 234 -52.41 -2.94 -3.31
CA PRO A 234 -51.86 -3.17 -4.63
C PRO A 234 -51.52 -4.67 -4.75
N ALA A 235 -51.90 -5.29 -5.86
CA ALA A 235 -51.61 -6.69 -6.11
C ALA A 235 -50.10 -6.96 -5.94
N PRO A 236 -49.71 -8.11 -5.37
CA PRO A 236 -48.28 -8.43 -5.21
C PRO A 236 -47.59 -8.38 -6.56
N VAL A 237 -46.56 -7.57 -6.67
CA VAL A 237 -45.69 -7.54 -7.84
C VAL A 237 -45.11 -8.95 -8.00
N PRO A 238 -45.32 -9.65 -9.14
CA PRO A 238 -44.76 -10.97 -9.32
C PRO A 238 -43.24 -10.90 -9.18
N ALA A 239 -42.69 -11.80 -8.37
CA ALA A 239 -41.28 -11.97 -8.21
C ALA A 239 -40.63 -12.05 -9.61
N GLY A 240 -39.83 -11.06 -9.96
CA GLY A 240 -39.17 -11.03 -11.25
C GLY A 240 -38.35 -12.29 -11.44
N SER A 241 -38.69 -13.02 -12.51
CA SER A 241 -37.92 -14.15 -12.98
C SER A 241 -36.46 -13.72 -13.11
N ASP A 242 -35.56 -14.49 -12.52
CA ASP A 242 -34.10 -14.33 -12.70
C ASP A 242 -33.79 -14.08 -14.17
N PRO A 243 -32.93 -13.09 -14.46
CA PRO A 243 -32.50 -12.88 -15.83
C PRO A 243 -31.74 -14.12 -16.31
N ALA A 244 -32.22 -14.71 -17.39
CA ALA A 244 -31.60 -15.86 -18.04
C ALA A 244 -30.10 -15.64 -18.25
N PRO A 245 -29.25 -16.66 -18.06
CA PRO A 245 -27.82 -16.56 -18.26
C PRO A 245 -27.51 -16.10 -19.68
N ARG A 246 -26.68 -15.07 -19.82
CA ARG A 246 -26.20 -14.59 -21.12
C ARG A 246 -25.48 -15.72 -21.87
N PRO A 247 -25.79 -15.94 -23.15
CA PRO A 247 -25.11 -16.97 -23.93
C PRO A 247 -23.63 -16.64 -24.03
N ALA A 248 -22.79 -17.64 -23.78
CA ALA A 248 -21.36 -17.59 -23.97
C ALA A 248 -21.04 -17.19 -25.42
N LYS A 249 -20.23 -16.14 -25.60
CA LYS A 249 -19.66 -15.82 -26.92
C LYS A 249 -18.77 -16.99 -27.33
N ARG A 250 -19.15 -17.66 -28.41
CA ARG A 250 -18.32 -18.63 -29.10
C ARG A 250 -17.10 -17.90 -29.65
N ALA A 251 -15.92 -18.36 -29.26
CA ALA A 251 -14.68 -18.11 -29.98
C ALA A 251 -14.79 -18.86 -31.33
N GLY A 252 -14.58 -18.17 -32.41
CA GLY A 252 -14.55 -18.76 -33.74
C GLY A 252 -14.24 -17.72 -34.80
N ASP A 253 -13.10 -17.93 -35.41
CA ASP A 253 -12.50 -17.37 -36.60
C ASP A 253 -11.79 -16.02 -36.49
#